data_15780395da7f6fc5d3efe8708dd91f28
#
_entry.id   15780395da7f6fc5d3efe8708dd91f28
#
_cell.length_a   1.000
_cell.length_b   1.000
_cell.length_c   1.000
_cell.angle_alpha   90.00
_cell.angle_beta   90.00
_cell.angle_gamma   90.00
#
_symmetry.space_group_name_H-M   'P 1'
#
loop_
_entity.id
_entity.type
_entity.pdbx_description
1 polymer ?
#
loop_
_entity_poly.entity_id
_entity_poly.type
_entity_poly.pdbx_seq_one_letter_code
_entity_poly.pdbx_strand_id
1 'polypeptide(L)'
;MDAAIGKLVRLSGGFRVLCEDERAQEKLGEFLRTVNVGHAQVGFNAFLDKYLDSLLTNGRAVGEIVPDAEGREIAAVLCHRVEQLALREGETALDVRFCGYDAAGRLRELPRQELVLFTPLLPESENPYGVSLLRSMPFMAELLSRIYYAVGQNWERCGNVRFAVVYKPQGEEPDGALARERAELLAQEWSGAMQETRGGSVRDFVSVGDVSIRAIGADNVMPDCEVPVRQILEQLVAKTGLPPFLLGLSWSSTERMSSQQADMLTSEITALRRTLTPMVERVCRLWLRLHGYGCRFAVEWDDINLQDLVEEAKAELYREQARRLRLENDEREEQT
;
A
#
# COMPACT_ATOMS: atom_id res chain seq x y z
N MET A 1 -1.24 1.75 -0.17
CA MET A 1 -0.27 1.51 0.92
C MET A 1 1.15 1.30 0.38
N ASP A 2 1.37 0.48 -0.61
CA ASP A 2 2.70 0.23 -1.21
C ASP A 2 3.39 1.51 -1.67
N ALA A 3 2.63 2.42 -2.32
CA ALA A 3 3.15 3.72 -2.72
C ALA A 3 3.60 4.60 -1.52
N ALA A 4 2.90 4.51 -0.39
CA ALA A 4 3.27 5.25 0.83
C ALA A 4 4.53 4.67 1.47
N ILE A 5 4.64 3.33 1.56
CA ILE A 5 5.86 2.65 2.02
C ILE A 5 7.03 3.01 1.11
N GLY A 6 6.87 2.90 -0.21
CA GLY A 6 7.91 3.28 -1.16
C GLY A 6 8.31 4.76 -1.08
N LYS A 7 7.39 5.66 -0.71
CA LYS A 7 7.75 7.07 -0.43
C LYS A 7 8.55 7.20 0.87
N LEU A 8 8.17 6.51 1.94
CA LEU A 8 8.94 6.50 3.20
C LEU A 8 10.35 5.97 3.01
N VAL A 9 10.50 4.88 2.25
CA VAL A 9 11.82 4.31 1.91
C VAL A 9 12.68 5.35 1.22
N ARG A 10 12.17 6.00 0.16
CA ARG A 10 12.90 7.04 -0.56
C ARG A 10 13.23 8.27 0.29
N LEU A 11 12.29 8.70 1.14
CA LEU A 11 12.50 9.84 2.04
C LEU A 11 13.48 9.53 3.17
N SER A 12 13.64 8.27 3.52
CA SER A 12 14.69 7.86 4.47
C SER A 12 16.08 8.16 3.94
N GLY A 13 16.24 8.26 2.61
CA GLY A 13 17.46 8.73 1.95
C GLY A 13 18.67 7.83 2.18
N GLY A 14 19.82 8.35 1.76
CA GLY A 14 21.10 7.72 1.96
C GLY A 14 21.78 8.16 3.27
N PHE A 15 22.98 7.66 3.45
CA PHE A 15 23.85 8.04 4.57
C PHE A 15 25.30 8.04 4.11
N ARG A 16 26.14 8.73 4.85
CA ARG A 16 27.59 8.67 4.74
C ARG A 16 28.20 8.27 6.08
N VAL A 17 29.41 7.75 6.04
CA VAL A 17 30.15 7.38 7.22
C VAL A 17 31.34 8.32 7.36
N LEU A 18 31.43 8.96 8.51
CA LEU A 18 32.55 9.81 8.88
C LEU A 18 33.50 9.01 9.78
N CYS A 19 34.76 8.86 9.38
CA CYS A 19 35.81 8.18 10.15
C CYS A 19 36.87 9.18 10.59
N GLU A 20 37.49 8.92 11.74
CA GLU A 20 38.69 9.69 12.17
C GLU A 20 39.89 9.50 11.23
N ASP A 21 39.97 8.39 10.54
CA ASP A 21 40.99 8.08 9.53
C ASP A 21 40.41 8.28 8.13
N GLU A 22 40.95 9.25 7.39
CA GLU A 22 40.53 9.61 6.04
C GLU A 22 40.63 8.44 5.03
N ARG A 23 41.69 7.61 5.15
CA ARG A 23 41.87 6.43 4.28
C ARG A 23 40.83 5.36 4.55
N ALA A 24 40.49 5.15 5.83
CA ALA A 24 39.44 4.25 6.22
C ALA A 24 38.08 4.75 5.69
N GLN A 25 37.83 6.04 5.76
CA GLN A 25 36.59 6.69 5.27
C GLN A 25 36.45 6.50 3.76
N GLU A 26 37.50 6.79 2.99
CA GLU A 26 37.47 6.65 1.52
C GLU A 26 37.19 5.21 1.10
N LYS A 27 37.92 4.25 1.64
CA LYS A 27 37.75 2.82 1.32
C LYS A 27 36.41 2.24 1.78
N LEU A 28 35.96 2.61 2.97
CA LEU A 28 34.63 2.21 3.45
C LEU A 28 33.53 2.81 2.57
N GLY A 29 33.68 4.07 2.15
CA GLY A 29 32.79 4.70 1.20
C GLY A 29 32.74 4.01 -0.16
N GLU A 30 33.89 3.51 -0.65
CA GLU A 30 33.96 2.71 -1.88
C GLU A 30 33.25 1.36 -1.69
N PHE A 31 33.53 0.64 -0.60
CA PHE A 31 32.81 -0.60 -0.24
C PHE A 31 31.31 -0.40 -0.21
N LEU A 32 30.81 0.61 0.49
CA LEU A 32 29.38 0.88 0.59
C LEU A 32 28.72 1.18 -0.77
N ARG A 33 29.47 1.74 -1.74
CA ARG A 33 28.98 1.95 -3.10
C ARG A 33 28.99 0.71 -3.97
N THR A 34 29.92 -0.23 -3.73
CA THR A 34 30.22 -1.34 -4.66
C THR A 34 29.80 -2.71 -4.15
N VAL A 35 29.47 -2.86 -2.85
CA VAL A 35 29.09 -4.14 -2.26
C VAL A 35 27.91 -4.78 -3.00
N ASN A 36 27.98 -6.08 -3.26
CA ASN A 36 26.89 -6.82 -3.86
C ASN A 36 25.73 -6.96 -2.89
N VAL A 37 24.51 -6.67 -3.37
CA VAL A 37 23.27 -6.73 -2.56
C VAL A 37 22.16 -7.57 -3.22
N GLY A 38 22.51 -8.28 -4.28
CA GLY A 38 21.63 -9.16 -5.04
C GLY A 38 22.19 -9.49 -6.41
N HIS A 39 21.46 -10.27 -7.21
CA HIS A 39 21.92 -10.76 -8.51
C HIS A 39 22.29 -9.67 -9.53
N ALA A 40 21.67 -8.50 -9.46
CA ALA A 40 21.89 -7.40 -10.40
C ALA A 40 21.96 -6.04 -9.71
N GLN A 41 22.22 -6.00 -8.42
CA GLN A 41 22.24 -4.78 -7.63
C GLN A 41 23.49 -4.69 -6.79
N VAL A 42 24.07 -3.51 -6.79
CA VAL A 42 25.24 -3.14 -5.99
C VAL A 42 24.93 -1.88 -5.17
N GLY A 43 25.68 -1.72 -4.10
CA GLY A 43 25.59 -0.58 -3.21
C GLY A 43 24.69 -0.79 -2.02
N PHE A 44 25.19 -0.37 -0.87
CA PHE A 44 24.51 -0.59 0.42
C PHE A 44 23.17 0.17 0.53
N ASN A 45 23.01 1.28 -0.17
CA ASN A 45 21.73 2.00 -0.20
C ASN A 45 20.62 1.14 -0.83
N ALA A 46 20.92 0.37 -1.88
CA ALA A 46 19.95 -0.54 -2.48
C ALA A 46 19.57 -1.72 -1.55
N PHE A 47 20.50 -2.15 -0.69
CA PHE A 47 20.19 -3.08 0.39
C PHE A 47 19.30 -2.41 1.43
N LEU A 48 19.64 -1.18 1.85
CA LEU A 48 18.90 -0.43 2.85
C LEU A 48 17.45 -0.20 2.44
N ASP A 49 17.20 0.13 1.18
CA ASP A 49 15.85 0.31 0.64
C ASP A 49 15.00 -0.95 0.80
N LYS A 50 15.54 -2.11 0.42
CA LYS A 50 14.86 -3.40 0.59
C LYS A 50 14.65 -3.78 2.04
N TYR A 51 15.65 -3.50 2.86
CA TYR A 51 15.65 -3.81 4.28
C TYR A 51 14.60 -2.97 5.01
N LEU A 52 14.50 -1.68 4.68
CA LEU A 52 13.50 -0.76 5.24
C LEU A 52 12.09 -1.10 4.74
N ASP A 53 11.93 -1.45 3.46
CA ASP A 53 10.64 -1.92 2.93
C ASP A 53 10.13 -3.15 3.71
N SER A 54 11.02 -4.14 3.92
CA SER A 54 10.69 -5.31 4.74
C SER A 54 10.38 -4.95 6.18
N LEU A 55 11.12 -4.01 6.78
CA LEU A 55 10.92 -3.55 8.15
C LEU A 55 9.51 -2.95 8.33
N LEU A 56 9.09 -2.08 7.42
CA LEU A 56 7.79 -1.40 7.47
C LEU A 56 6.64 -2.38 7.19
N THR A 57 6.81 -3.24 6.18
CA THR A 57 5.78 -4.17 5.72
C THR A 57 5.58 -5.32 6.70
N ASN A 58 6.66 -5.93 7.19
CA ASN A 58 6.60 -7.12 8.03
C ASN A 58 6.78 -6.84 9.52
N GLY A 59 7.12 -5.61 9.92
CA GLY A 59 7.44 -5.24 11.30
C GLY A 59 8.84 -5.71 11.72
N ARG A 60 9.59 -6.32 10.82
CA ARG A 60 10.97 -6.76 11.00
C ARG A 60 11.68 -6.86 9.68
N ALA A 61 12.98 -6.73 9.72
CA ALA A 61 13.83 -6.97 8.58
C ALA A 61 14.94 -7.96 8.93
N VAL A 62 15.27 -8.80 7.96
CA VAL A 62 16.32 -9.83 8.07
C VAL A 62 17.31 -9.63 6.95
N GLY A 63 18.59 -9.63 7.30
CA GLY A 63 19.68 -9.60 6.37
C GLY A 63 20.81 -10.51 6.80
N GLU A 64 21.74 -10.72 5.90
CA GLU A 64 22.93 -11.52 6.12
C GLU A 64 24.15 -10.83 5.53
N ILE A 65 25.23 -10.84 6.28
CA ILE A 65 26.56 -10.47 5.79
C ILE A 65 27.22 -11.74 5.27
N VAL A 66 27.50 -11.78 3.97
CA VAL A 66 28.16 -12.92 3.32
C VAL A 66 29.65 -12.64 3.20
N PRO A 67 30.52 -13.34 3.94
CA PRO A 67 31.96 -13.21 3.78
C PRO A 67 32.40 -13.89 2.49
N ASP A 68 33.61 -13.54 2.02
CA ASP A 68 34.30 -14.26 0.97
C ASP A 68 34.72 -15.68 1.44
N ALA A 69 35.25 -16.50 0.54
CA ALA A 69 35.63 -17.87 0.83
C ALA A 69 36.74 -17.98 1.92
N GLU A 70 37.53 -16.93 2.05
CA GLU A 70 38.65 -16.86 3.00
C GLU A 70 38.25 -16.17 4.32
N GLY A 71 37.07 -15.56 4.39
CA GLY A 71 36.57 -14.82 5.54
C GLY A 71 37.30 -13.50 5.79
N ARG A 72 37.95 -12.96 4.77
CA ARG A 72 38.76 -11.74 4.87
C ARG A 72 37.99 -10.48 4.46
N GLU A 73 37.01 -10.66 3.59
CA GLU A 73 36.21 -9.55 3.08
C GLU A 73 34.70 -9.83 3.15
N ILE A 74 33.90 -8.79 3.08
CA ILE A 74 32.46 -8.90 2.90
C ILE A 74 32.16 -8.97 1.40
N ALA A 75 31.81 -10.16 0.89
CA ALA A 75 31.49 -10.38 -0.50
C ALA A 75 30.12 -9.83 -0.88
N ALA A 76 29.15 -9.90 0.02
CA ALA A 76 27.79 -9.38 -0.21
C ALA A 76 27.08 -9.06 1.11
N VAL A 77 26.02 -8.24 1.01
CA VAL A 77 25.03 -8.03 2.08
C VAL A 77 23.65 -8.28 1.49
N LEU A 78 22.95 -9.30 1.95
CA LEU A 78 21.71 -9.78 1.34
C LEU A 78 20.51 -9.57 2.26
N CYS A 79 19.36 -9.19 1.70
CA CYS A 79 18.09 -9.26 2.40
C CYS A 79 17.45 -10.64 2.23
N HIS A 80 16.88 -11.15 3.31
CA HIS A 80 16.17 -12.42 3.34
C HIS A 80 14.68 -12.22 3.67
N ARG A 81 13.89 -13.26 3.36
CA ARG A 81 12.49 -13.32 3.77
C ARG A 81 12.41 -13.49 5.28
N VAL A 82 11.56 -12.72 5.92
CA VAL A 82 11.40 -12.72 7.38
C VAL A 82 10.89 -14.06 7.94
N GLU A 83 10.20 -14.86 7.11
CA GLU A 83 9.70 -16.18 7.48
C GLU A 83 10.81 -17.24 7.58
N GLN A 84 11.95 -16.97 6.99
CA GLN A 84 13.10 -17.90 7.03
C GLN A 84 13.87 -17.84 8.33
N LEU A 85 13.64 -16.80 9.15
CA LEU A 85 14.32 -16.61 10.43
C LEU A 85 13.33 -16.78 11.59
N ALA A 86 13.69 -17.61 12.55
CA ALA A 86 13.02 -17.70 13.82
C ALA A 86 13.96 -17.29 14.96
N LEU A 87 13.41 -16.65 15.97
CA LEU A 87 14.10 -16.29 17.20
C LEU A 87 13.83 -17.37 18.25
N ARG A 88 14.88 -17.80 18.95
CA ARG A 88 14.79 -18.71 20.08
C ARG A 88 15.43 -18.04 21.28
N GLU A 89 14.82 -18.18 22.43
CA GLU A 89 15.43 -17.75 23.69
C GLU A 89 16.67 -18.60 23.97
N GLY A 90 17.74 -17.95 24.34
CA GLY A 90 18.97 -18.59 24.78
C GLY A 90 18.95 -18.86 26.28
N GLU A 91 20.12 -18.82 26.92
CA GLU A 91 20.25 -19.09 28.36
C GLU A 91 19.69 -17.96 29.24
N THR A 92 19.62 -16.75 28.71
CA THR A 92 19.05 -15.59 29.39
C THR A 92 18.07 -14.87 28.49
N ALA A 93 17.19 -14.06 29.05
CA ALA A 93 16.25 -13.23 28.29
C ALA A 93 16.92 -12.25 27.32
N LEU A 94 18.21 -11.97 27.49
CA LEU A 94 19.01 -11.11 26.60
C LEU A 94 19.74 -11.92 25.51
N ASP A 95 19.79 -13.25 25.63
CA ASP A 95 20.45 -14.12 24.66
C ASP A 95 19.40 -14.65 23.67
N VAL A 96 19.32 -14.01 22.52
CA VAL A 96 18.44 -14.42 21.43
C VAL A 96 19.25 -15.17 20.39
N ARG A 97 18.84 -16.41 20.09
CA ARG A 97 19.46 -17.25 19.06
C ARG A 97 18.67 -17.18 17.76
N PHE A 98 19.37 -16.92 16.69
CA PHE A 98 18.81 -16.94 15.34
C PHE A 98 18.81 -18.36 14.79
N CYS A 99 17.64 -18.80 14.34
CA CYS A 99 17.41 -20.13 13.80
C CYS A 99 16.85 -20.02 12.38
N GLY A 100 17.30 -20.90 11.50
CA GLY A 100 16.77 -21.06 10.15
C GLY A 100 16.09 -22.41 9.97
N TYR A 101 15.36 -22.60 8.88
CA TYR A 101 14.74 -23.88 8.53
C TYR A 101 15.64 -24.67 7.58
N ASP A 102 15.89 -25.94 7.90
CA ASP A 102 16.59 -26.87 7.00
C ASP A 102 15.66 -27.32 5.84
N ALA A 103 16.20 -28.06 4.88
CA ALA A 103 15.44 -28.57 3.73
C ALA A 103 14.26 -29.48 4.11
N ALA A 104 14.24 -30.02 5.34
CA ALA A 104 13.16 -30.81 5.89
C ALA A 104 12.15 -29.96 6.71
N GLY A 105 12.30 -28.65 6.72
CA GLY A 105 11.45 -27.72 7.47
C GLY A 105 11.69 -27.72 8.97
N ARG A 106 12.81 -28.28 9.44
CA ARG A 106 13.16 -28.33 10.86
C ARG A 106 13.96 -27.11 11.25
N LEU A 107 13.62 -26.53 12.39
CA LEU A 107 14.31 -25.37 12.94
C LEU A 107 15.72 -25.77 13.44
N ARG A 108 16.73 -25.08 12.92
CA ARG A 108 18.13 -25.24 13.32
C ARG A 108 18.76 -23.89 13.64
N GLU A 109 19.58 -23.88 14.65
CA GLU A 109 20.38 -22.72 15.02
C GLU A 109 21.40 -22.40 13.91
N LEU A 110 21.48 -21.13 13.53
CA LEU A 110 22.44 -20.67 12.53
C LEU A 110 23.85 -20.68 13.11
N PRO A 111 24.86 -21.22 12.37
CA PRO A 111 26.20 -21.39 12.92
C PRO A 111 26.97 -20.09 13.14
N ARG A 112 26.61 -19.02 12.39
CA ARG A 112 27.26 -17.70 12.44
C ARG A 112 26.26 -16.62 12.80
N GLN A 113 25.90 -16.56 14.07
CA GLN A 113 24.93 -15.61 14.62
C GLN A 113 25.33 -14.14 14.38
N GLU A 114 26.64 -13.89 14.35
CA GLU A 114 27.24 -12.58 14.16
C GLU A 114 27.05 -11.99 12.76
N LEU A 115 26.77 -12.83 11.76
CA LEU A 115 26.55 -12.40 10.37
C LEU A 115 25.08 -12.10 10.07
N VAL A 116 24.18 -12.44 10.98
CA VAL A 116 22.75 -12.17 10.84
C VAL A 116 22.44 -10.73 11.22
N LEU A 117 21.80 -10.01 10.32
CA LEU A 117 21.23 -8.69 10.56
C LEU A 117 19.74 -8.84 10.85
N PHE A 118 19.33 -8.44 12.04
CA PHE A 118 17.94 -8.48 12.46
C PHE A 118 17.56 -7.15 13.10
N THR A 119 16.49 -6.55 12.62
CA THR A 119 15.94 -5.31 13.16
C THR A 119 14.44 -5.46 13.34
N PRO A 120 13.90 -5.41 14.57
CA PRO A 120 12.48 -5.34 14.82
C PRO A 120 11.99 -3.88 14.78
N LEU A 121 10.78 -3.66 14.27
CA LEU A 121 10.08 -2.39 14.33
C LEU A 121 9.15 -2.39 15.55
N LEU A 122 9.33 -1.42 16.47
CA LEU A 122 8.48 -1.25 17.64
C LEU A 122 8.21 -2.61 18.38
N PRO A 123 9.26 -3.30 18.83
CA PRO A 123 9.09 -4.57 19.51
C PRO A 123 8.25 -4.38 20.79
N GLU A 124 7.30 -5.27 21.01
CA GLU A 124 6.52 -5.34 22.25
C GLU A 124 7.25 -6.25 23.26
N SER A 125 6.99 -6.08 24.57
CA SER A 125 7.69 -6.82 25.63
C SER A 125 7.62 -8.34 25.48
N GLU A 126 6.51 -8.85 24.95
CA GLU A 126 6.28 -10.29 24.72
C GLU A 126 6.49 -10.70 23.26
N ASN A 127 6.78 -9.75 22.38
CA ASN A 127 6.95 -9.99 20.95
C ASN A 127 8.25 -9.34 20.43
N PRO A 128 9.37 -10.08 20.46
CA PRO A 128 10.67 -9.58 20.00
C PRO A 128 10.74 -9.39 18.47
N TYR A 129 9.78 -9.92 17.72
CA TYR A 129 9.76 -9.81 16.26
C TYR A 129 9.36 -8.42 15.75
N GLY A 130 8.79 -7.59 16.62
CA GLY A 130 8.28 -6.27 16.24
C GLY A 130 6.91 -6.31 15.59
N VAL A 131 6.41 -5.14 15.22
CA VAL A 131 5.04 -4.92 14.75
C VAL A 131 5.06 -4.21 13.41
N SER A 132 4.38 -4.80 12.41
CA SER A 132 4.20 -4.20 11.10
C SER A 132 3.43 -2.88 11.18
N LEU A 133 3.84 -1.89 10.38
CA LEU A 133 3.06 -0.67 10.15
C LEU A 133 1.66 -1.00 9.60
N LEU A 134 1.52 -2.14 8.92
CA LEU A 134 0.29 -2.60 8.30
C LEU A 134 -0.59 -3.47 9.22
N ARG A 135 -0.25 -3.64 10.50
CA ARG A 135 -0.95 -4.54 11.45
C ARG A 135 -2.47 -4.37 11.46
N SER A 136 -2.95 -3.14 11.38
CA SER A 136 -4.39 -2.83 11.42
C SER A 136 -5.06 -2.76 10.03
N MET A 137 -4.28 -2.91 8.95
CA MET A 137 -4.76 -2.72 7.58
C MET A 137 -5.69 -3.82 7.08
N PRO A 138 -5.51 -5.12 7.40
CA PRO A 138 -6.35 -6.17 6.82
C PRO A 138 -7.83 -5.95 7.05
N PHE A 139 -8.23 -5.59 8.27
CA PHE A 139 -9.63 -5.30 8.59
C PHE A 139 -10.19 -4.10 7.80
N MET A 140 -9.42 -3.01 7.74
CA MET A 140 -9.84 -1.79 7.04
C MET A 140 -9.91 -2.00 5.53
N ALA A 141 -8.94 -2.73 4.97
CA ALA A 141 -8.92 -3.08 3.54
C ALA A 141 -10.09 -3.99 3.18
N GLU A 142 -10.43 -4.96 4.01
CA GLU A 142 -11.60 -5.83 3.82
C GLU A 142 -12.89 -5.03 3.83
N LEU A 143 -13.07 -4.15 4.81
CA LEU A 143 -14.25 -3.30 4.90
C LEU A 143 -14.39 -2.38 3.68
N LEU A 144 -13.31 -1.75 3.26
CA LEU A 144 -13.28 -0.89 2.07
C LEU A 144 -13.60 -1.69 0.80
N SER A 145 -13.04 -2.88 0.66
CA SER A 145 -13.30 -3.77 -0.47
C SER A 145 -14.76 -4.20 -0.54
N ARG A 146 -15.39 -4.48 0.61
CA ARG A 146 -16.84 -4.79 0.68
C ARG A 146 -17.69 -3.61 0.24
N ILE A 147 -17.34 -2.39 0.63
CA ILE A 147 -18.06 -1.18 0.19
C ILE A 147 -17.92 -1.01 -1.32
N TYR A 148 -16.72 -1.08 -1.88
CA TYR A 148 -16.53 -0.96 -3.34
C TYR A 148 -17.23 -2.06 -4.12
N TYR A 149 -17.24 -3.28 -3.61
CA TYR A 149 -17.99 -4.38 -4.22
C TYR A 149 -19.50 -4.09 -4.22
N ALA A 150 -20.05 -3.62 -3.10
CA ALA A 150 -21.47 -3.24 -3.00
C ALA A 150 -21.82 -2.07 -3.93
N VAL A 151 -20.94 -1.06 -4.03
CA VAL A 151 -21.06 0.04 -4.99
C VAL A 151 -21.11 -0.49 -6.41
N GLY A 152 -20.14 -1.35 -6.79
CA GLY A 152 -20.09 -1.98 -8.11
C GLY A 152 -21.37 -2.74 -8.44
N GLN A 153 -21.88 -3.58 -7.52
CA GLN A 153 -23.14 -4.30 -7.72
C GLN A 153 -24.35 -3.37 -7.87
N ASN A 154 -24.39 -2.30 -7.09
CA ASN A 154 -25.47 -1.32 -7.21
C ASN A 154 -25.39 -0.57 -8.53
N TRP A 155 -24.17 -0.26 -8.99
CA TRP A 155 -23.94 0.37 -10.29
C TRP A 155 -24.42 -0.52 -11.44
N GLU A 156 -24.09 -1.81 -11.40
CA GLU A 156 -24.60 -2.79 -12.37
C GLU A 156 -26.12 -2.93 -12.35
N ARG A 157 -26.72 -2.87 -11.15
CA ARG A 157 -28.19 -2.91 -11.00
C ARG A 157 -28.87 -1.66 -11.55
N CYS A 158 -28.30 -0.48 -11.29
CA CYS A 158 -28.84 0.79 -11.79
C CYS A 158 -28.60 0.96 -13.30
N GLY A 159 -27.46 0.49 -13.81
CA GLY A 159 -27.12 0.54 -15.24
C GLY A 159 -27.87 -0.51 -16.08
N ASN A 160 -28.25 -1.63 -15.50
CA ASN A 160 -29.05 -2.68 -16.14
C ASN A 160 -30.50 -2.58 -15.69
N VAL A 161 -31.23 -1.63 -16.26
CA VAL A 161 -32.67 -1.48 -15.98
C VAL A 161 -33.37 -2.79 -16.35
N ARG A 162 -34.04 -3.40 -15.37
CA ARG A 162 -34.88 -4.58 -15.56
C ARG A 162 -36.32 -4.13 -15.69
N PHE A 163 -37.07 -4.77 -16.56
CA PHE A 163 -38.47 -4.47 -16.74
C PHE A 163 -39.33 -5.66 -16.32
N ALA A 164 -40.35 -5.38 -15.52
CA ALA A 164 -41.44 -6.31 -15.28
C ALA A 164 -42.55 -5.98 -16.27
N VAL A 165 -42.80 -6.87 -17.19
CA VAL A 165 -43.93 -6.79 -18.12
C VAL A 165 -45.04 -7.65 -17.54
N VAL A 166 -46.14 -7.03 -17.17
CA VAL A 166 -47.31 -7.71 -16.62
C VAL A 166 -48.45 -7.61 -17.62
N TYR A 167 -48.90 -8.74 -18.10
CA TYR A 167 -50.10 -8.88 -18.91
C TYR A 167 -51.30 -9.22 -18.03
N LYS A 168 -52.38 -8.47 -18.13
CA LYS A 168 -53.66 -8.77 -17.47
C LYS A 168 -54.66 -9.12 -18.53
N PRO A 169 -55.19 -10.37 -18.56
CA PRO A 169 -56.24 -10.76 -19.50
C PRO A 169 -57.50 -9.94 -19.23
N GLN A 170 -58.12 -9.41 -20.29
CA GLN A 170 -59.40 -8.70 -20.19
C GLN A 170 -60.52 -9.71 -20.33
N GLY A 171 -61.43 -9.77 -19.33
CA GLY A 171 -62.60 -10.62 -19.32
C GLY A 171 -62.47 -11.91 -18.53
N GLU A 172 -63.60 -12.56 -18.23
CA GLU A 172 -63.67 -13.92 -17.67
C GLU A 172 -63.28 -14.93 -18.76
N GLU A 173 -62.03 -14.98 -19.15
CA GLU A 173 -61.55 -16.07 -20.03
C GLU A 173 -61.26 -17.31 -19.18
N PRO A 174 -61.94 -18.46 -19.42
CA PRO A 174 -61.75 -19.67 -18.63
C PRO A 174 -60.43 -20.40 -18.98
N ASP A 175 -59.67 -19.93 -19.96
CA ASP A 175 -58.56 -20.70 -20.53
C ASP A 175 -57.21 -20.04 -20.16
N GLY A 176 -56.67 -20.45 -18.99
CA GLY A 176 -55.34 -20.05 -18.56
C GLY A 176 -54.21 -20.42 -19.52
N ALA A 177 -54.46 -21.33 -20.51
CA ALA A 177 -53.53 -21.70 -21.56
C ALA A 177 -53.31 -20.58 -22.58
N LEU A 178 -54.36 -19.92 -23.03
CA LEU A 178 -54.29 -18.78 -23.95
C LEU A 178 -53.62 -17.54 -23.33
N ALA A 179 -53.89 -17.28 -22.05
CA ALA A 179 -53.22 -16.18 -21.33
C ALA A 179 -51.70 -16.43 -21.18
N ARG A 180 -51.32 -17.68 -20.99
CA ARG A 180 -49.92 -18.08 -20.89
C ARG A 180 -49.19 -17.97 -22.24
N GLU A 181 -49.81 -18.42 -23.33
CA GLU A 181 -49.27 -18.33 -24.68
C GLU A 181 -49.05 -16.87 -25.10
N ARG A 182 -50.01 -15.97 -24.79
CA ARG A 182 -49.86 -14.55 -25.03
C ARG A 182 -48.74 -13.90 -24.18
N ALA A 183 -48.60 -14.32 -22.93
CA ALA A 183 -47.51 -13.85 -22.08
C ALA A 183 -46.13 -14.29 -22.59
N GLU A 184 -46.03 -15.51 -23.11
CA GLU A 184 -44.80 -16.05 -23.73
C GLU A 184 -44.44 -15.32 -25.03
N LEU A 185 -45.40 -15.02 -25.89
CA LEU A 185 -45.18 -14.19 -27.07
C LEU A 185 -44.71 -12.78 -26.73
N LEU A 186 -45.34 -12.11 -25.74
CA LEU A 186 -44.92 -10.82 -25.25
C LEU A 186 -43.49 -10.84 -24.69
N ALA A 187 -43.15 -11.90 -23.97
CA ALA A 187 -41.81 -12.05 -23.43
C ALA A 187 -40.74 -12.19 -24.51
N GLN A 188 -41.06 -12.94 -25.58
CA GLN A 188 -40.18 -13.13 -26.77
C GLN A 188 -39.98 -11.80 -27.52
N GLU A 189 -41.08 -11.08 -27.82
CA GLU A 189 -40.98 -9.79 -28.51
C GLU A 189 -40.23 -8.75 -27.69
N TRP A 190 -40.49 -8.69 -26.37
CA TRP A 190 -39.77 -7.81 -25.47
C TRP A 190 -38.27 -8.13 -25.41
N SER A 191 -37.92 -9.42 -25.32
CA SER A 191 -36.53 -9.87 -25.31
C SER A 191 -35.82 -9.49 -26.61
N GLY A 192 -36.47 -9.62 -27.77
CA GLY A 192 -35.96 -9.21 -29.07
C GLY A 192 -35.70 -7.70 -29.14
N ALA A 193 -36.66 -6.88 -28.71
CA ALA A 193 -36.53 -5.42 -28.69
C ALA A 193 -35.40 -4.97 -27.77
N MET A 194 -35.19 -5.61 -26.60
CA MET A 194 -34.09 -5.32 -25.67
C MET A 194 -32.73 -5.74 -26.22
N GLN A 195 -32.64 -6.80 -26.98
CA GLN A 195 -31.38 -7.21 -27.64
C GLN A 195 -30.99 -6.22 -28.74
N GLU A 196 -31.94 -5.75 -29.53
CA GLU A 196 -31.71 -4.74 -30.57
C GLU A 196 -31.28 -3.39 -29.95
N THR A 197 -31.87 -2.99 -28.82
CA THR A 197 -31.49 -1.78 -28.09
C THR A 197 -30.06 -1.86 -27.57
N ARG A 198 -29.58 -3.02 -27.10
CA ARG A 198 -28.17 -3.24 -26.72
C ARG A 198 -27.21 -3.12 -27.91
N GLY A 199 -27.70 -3.37 -29.13
CA GLY A 199 -26.96 -3.16 -30.38
C GLY A 199 -26.95 -1.71 -30.86
N GLY A 200 -27.55 -0.75 -30.11
CA GLY A 200 -27.62 0.67 -30.47
C GLY A 200 -28.79 1.07 -31.35
N SER A 201 -29.76 0.17 -31.61
CA SER A 201 -30.99 0.45 -32.34
C SER A 201 -32.16 0.56 -31.34
N VAL A 202 -32.81 1.70 -31.31
CA VAL A 202 -34.00 1.91 -30.45
C VAL A 202 -35.25 1.44 -31.20
N ARG A 203 -35.96 0.44 -30.67
CA ARG A 203 -37.20 -0.06 -31.20
C ARG A 203 -38.37 0.21 -30.22
N ASP A 204 -39.44 0.83 -30.71
CA ASP A 204 -40.61 1.02 -29.93
C ASP A 204 -41.40 -0.29 -29.76
N PHE A 205 -41.88 -0.52 -28.55
CA PHE A 205 -42.68 -1.69 -28.21
C PHE A 205 -44.14 -1.30 -28.25
N VAL A 206 -44.89 -1.98 -29.15
CA VAL A 206 -46.34 -1.79 -29.30
C VAL A 206 -47.04 -3.07 -28.91
N SER A 207 -47.96 -2.99 -27.93
CA SER A 207 -48.77 -4.13 -27.49
C SER A 207 -50.25 -3.81 -27.54
N VAL A 208 -51.06 -4.83 -27.87
CA VAL A 208 -52.49 -4.77 -27.80
C VAL A 208 -52.98 -5.53 -26.58
N GLY A 209 -53.66 -4.87 -25.65
CA GLY A 209 -54.15 -5.42 -24.40
C GLY A 209 -53.74 -4.60 -23.18
N ASP A 210 -54.17 -5.02 -21.99
CA ASP A 210 -53.78 -4.37 -20.72
C ASP A 210 -52.37 -4.88 -20.30
N VAL A 211 -51.36 -4.16 -20.78
CA VAL A 211 -49.95 -4.45 -20.48
C VAL A 211 -49.40 -3.33 -19.67
N SER A 212 -48.91 -3.63 -18.48
CA SER A 212 -48.16 -2.64 -17.66
C SER A 212 -46.66 -3.00 -17.61
N ILE A 213 -45.85 -2.04 -17.95
CA ILE A 213 -44.40 -2.13 -17.90
C ILE A 213 -43.89 -1.32 -16.73
N ARG A 214 -43.17 -1.96 -15.83
CA ARG A 214 -42.52 -1.28 -14.69
C ARG A 214 -41.02 -1.51 -14.78
N ALA A 215 -40.24 -0.44 -14.73
CA ALA A 215 -38.82 -0.55 -14.53
C ALA A 215 -38.57 -1.03 -13.08
N ILE A 216 -37.81 -2.11 -12.92
CA ILE A 216 -37.40 -2.62 -11.62
C ILE A 216 -35.95 -2.22 -11.41
N GLY A 217 -35.69 -1.49 -10.32
CA GLY A 217 -34.35 -1.08 -9.94
C GLY A 217 -33.96 0.32 -10.40
N ALA A 218 -34.78 1.00 -11.22
CA ALA A 218 -34.56 2.38 -11.61
C ALA A 218 -34.83 3.39 -10.47
N ASP A 219 -35.65 3.01 -9.50
CA ASP A 219 -36.04 3.85 -8.34
C ASP A 219 -35.06 3.70 -7.15
N ASN A 220 -34.03 2.85 -7.26
CA ASN A 220 -33.06 2.66 -6.22
C ASN A 220 -32.07 3.84 -6.22
N VAL A 221 -32.28 4.75 -5.28
CA VAL A 221 -31.31 5.79 -4.94
C VAL A 221 -30.01 5.08 -4.57
N MET A 222 -28.92 5.36 -5.27
CA MET A 222 -27.60 4.85 -4.88
C MET A 222 -27.28 5.37 -3.49
N PRO A 223 -26.99 4.50 -2.52
CA PRO A 223 -26.56 4.98 -1.21
C PRO A 223 -25.30 5.81 -1.36
N ASP A 224 -25.29 6.97 -0.73
CA ASP A 224 -24.09 7.79 -0.66
C ASP A 224 -23.02 7.04 0.14
N CYS A 225 -21.94 6.68 -0.53
CA CYS A 225 -20.81 5.98 0.05
C CYS A 225 -19.63 6.91 0.41
N GLU A 226 -19.77 8.22 0.17
CA GLU A 226 -18.69 9.18 0.42
C GLU A 226 -18.30 9.20 1.90
N VAL A 227 -19.30 9.35 2.78
CA VAL A 227 -19.08 9.44 4.23
C VAL A 227 -18.42 8.17 4.80
N PRO A 228 -18.93 6.95 4.58
CA PRO A 228 -18.29 5.74 5.12
C PRO A 228 -16.91 5.49 4.53
N VAL A 229 -16.69 5.73 3.25
CA VAL A 229 -15.37 5.60 2.61
C VAL A 229 -14.40 6.61 3.23
N ARG A 230 -14.80 7.87 3.38
CA ARG A 230 -13.99 8.91 3.99
C ARG A 230 -13.61 8.54 5.42
N GLN A 231 -14.53 8.06 6.23
CA GLN A 231 -14.26 7.64 7.62
C GLN A 231 -13.24 6.49 7.68
N ILE A 232 -13.31 5.52 6.75
CA ILE A 232 -12.32 4.44 6.68
C ILE A 232 -10.95 4.99 6.31
N LEU A 233 -10.87 5.90 5.34
CA LEU A 233 -9.61 6.53 4.94
C LEU A 233 -9.01 7.37 6.07
N GLU A 234 -9.83 8.10 6.84
CA GLU A 234 -9.40 8.82 8.05
C GLU A 234 -8.85 7.87 9.12
N GLN A 235 -9.47 6.71 9.31
CA GLN A 235 -8.95 5.68 10.21
C GLN A 235 -7.63 5.07 9.71
N LEU A 236 -7.45 4.90 8.39
CA LEU A 236 -6.18 4.46 7.81
C LEU A 236 -5.05 5.45 8.11
N VAL A 237 -5.32 6.75 7.94
CA VAL A 237 -4.38 7.82 8.30
C VAL A 237 -4.05 7.78 9.79
N ALA A 238 -5.07 7.74 10.65
CA ALA A 238 -4.89 7.72 12.10
C ALA A 238 -4.10 6.49 12.60
N LYS A 239 -4.30 5.33 11.97
CA LYS A 239 -3.62 4.08 12.34
C LYS A 239 -2.19 3.98 11.84
N THR A 240 -1.90 4.56 10.69
CA THR A 240 -0.53 4.56 10.13
C THR A 240 0.32 5.70 10.67
N GLY A 241 -0.29 6.77 11.18
CA GLY A 241 0.40 8.01 11.50
C GLY A 241 0.96 8.75 10.28
N LEU A 242 0.65 8.26 9.06
CA LEU A 242 1.16 8.86 7.83
C LEU A 242 0.28 10.05 7.43
N PRO A 243 0.89 11.17 7.00
CA PRO A 243 0.14 12.29 6.47
C PRO A 243 -0.75 11.90 5.29
N PRO A 244 -1.99 12.44 5.16
CA PRO A 244 -2.93 12.09 4.10
C PRO A 244 -2.36 12.22 2.69
N PHE A 245 -1.52 13.21 2.43
CA PHE A 245 -0.91 13.44 1.11
C PHE A 245 0.00 12.30 0.66
N LEU A 246 0.65 11.58 1.59
CA LEU A 246 1.44 10.38 1.26
C LEU A 246 0.56 9.23 0.76
N LEU A 247 -0.69 9.20 1.19
CA LEU A 247 -1.68 8.22 0.77
C LEU A 247 -2.43 8.65 -0.51
N GLY A 248 -2.10 9.81 -1.08
CA GLY A 248 -2.79 10.38 -2.24
C GLY A 248 -4.17 10.97 -1.90
N LEU A 249 -4.39 11.33 -0.64
CA LEU A 249 -5.64 11.90 -0.17
C LEU A 249 -5.51 13.43 -0.11
N SER A 250 -6.22 14.12 -0.99
CA SER A 250 -6.28 15.59 -1.05
C SER A 250 -7.39 16.11 -0.13
N TRP A 251 -7.21 16.01 1.19
CA TRP A 251 -8.11 16.71 2.10
C TRP A 251 -7.66 18.15 2.22
N SER A 252 -8.62 19.06 2.28
CA SER A 252 -8.36 20.51 2.41
C SER A 252 -7.46 20.76 3.63
N SER A 253 -6.18 20.96 3.38
CA SER A 253 -5.22 21.34 4.41
C SER A 253 -4.86 22.81 4.24
N THR A 254 -4.78 23.54 5.34
CA THR A 254 -4.22 24.89 5.34
C THR A 254 -2.70 24.79 5.23
N GLU A 255 -2.04 25.84 4.75
CA GLU A 255 -0.57 25.89 4.65
C GLU A 255 0.10 25.53 5.99
N ARG A 256 -0.46 26.01 7.10
CA ARG A 256 0.02 25.70 8.44
C ARG A 256 -0.10 24.21 8.78
N MET A 257 -1.19 23.55 8.41
CA MET A 257 -1.36 22.11 8.61
C MET A 257 -0.37 21.31 7.77
N SER A 258 -0.10 21.72 6.53
CA SER A 258 0.88 21.07 5.65
C SER A 258 2.29 21.14 6.24
N SER A 259 2.69 22.28 6.80
CA SER A 259 3.97 22.44 7.49
C SER A 259 4.05 21.53 8.73
N GLN A 260 3.03 21.50 9.57
CA GLN A 260 3.00 20.60 10.74
C GLN A 260 3.06 19.12 10.36
N GLN A 261 2.38 18.73 9.29
CA GLN A 261 2.44 17.36 8.77
C GLN A 261 3.84 17.00 8.24
N ALA A 262 4.53 17.95 7.61
CA ALA A 262 5.91 17.77 7.16
C ALA A 262 6.87 17.60 8.36
N ASP A 263 6.71 18.37 9.42
CA ASP A 263 7.52 18.26 10.65
C ASP A 263 7.29 16.89 11.33
N MET A 264 6.03 16.44 11.41
CA MET A 264 5.70 15.10 11.93
C MET A 264 6.35 14.00 11.10
N LEU A 265 6.25 14.09 9.77
CA LEU A 265 6.87 13.11 8.88
C LEU A 265 8.38 13.07 9.03
N THR A 266 9.03 14.23 9.15
CA THR A 266 10.48 14.32 9.40
C THR A 266 10.86 13.63 10.72
N SER A 267 10.03 13.79 11.74
CA SER A 267 10.23 13.11 13.04
C SER A 267 10.12 11.60 12.91
N GLU A 268 9.11 11.09 12.16
CA GLU A 268 8.92 9.65 11.92
C GLU A 268 10.09 9.06 11.12
N ILE A 269 10.54 9.73 10.05
CA ILE A 269 11.70 9.29 9.28
C ILE A 269 12.96 9.27 10.16
N THR A 270 13.14 10.25 11.01
CA THR A 270 14.28 10.30 11.96
C THR A 270 14.21 9.14 12.96
N ALA A 271 13.02 8.75 13.42
CA ALA A 271 12.84 7.59 14.27
C ALA A 271 13.17 6.27 13.54
N LEU A 272 12.78 6.12 12.27
CA LEU A 272 13.14 4.97 11.43
C LEU A 272 14.66 4.88 11.22
N ARG A 273 15.32 5.99 10.89
CA ARG A 273 16.79 6.07 10.77
C ARG A 273 17.50 5.63 12.03
N ARG A 274 17.01 6.05 13.19
CA ARG A 274 17.54 5.64 14.51
C ARG A 274 17.40 4.13 14.72
N THR A 275 16.32 3.53 14.24
CA THR A 275 16.12 2.07 14.30
C THR A 275 17.08 1.32 13.39
N LEU A 276 17.44 1.90 12.23
CA LEU A 276 18.35 1.29 11.25
C LEU A 276 19.84 1.49 11.57
N THR A 277 20.18 2.59 12.24
CA THR A 277 21.59 2.97 12.51
C THR A 277 22.41 1.86 13.15
N PRO A 278 21.95 1.10 14.18
CA PRO A 278 22.74 0.01 14.76
C PRO A 278 23.10 -1.11 13.77
N MET A 279 22.21 -1.39 12.81
CA MET A 279 22.45 -2.37 11.76
C MET A 279 23.53 -1.86 10.79
N VAL A 280 23.42 -0.61 10.35
CA VAL A 280 24.42 0.04 9.48
C VAL A 280 25.79 0.07 10.17
N GLU A 281 25.84 0.51 11.43
CA GLU A 281 27.08 0.54 12.22
C GLU A 281 27.69 -0.85 12.37
N ARG A 282 26.89 -1.90 12.52
CA ARG A 282 27.38 -3.28 12.64
C ARG A 282 28.14 -3.72 11.39
N VAL A 283 27.59 -3.44 10.19
CA VAL A 283 28.25 -3.75 8.92
C VAL A 283 29.53 -2.95 8.75
N CYS A 284 29.48 -1.64 8.99
CA CYS A 284 30.66 -0.77 8.89
C CYS A 284 31.76 -1.17 9.88
N ARG A 285 31.40 -1.47 11.11
CA ARG A 285 32.34 -1.92 12.16
C ARG A 285 32.99 -3.26 11.79
N LEU A 286 32.24 -4.20 11.23
CA LEU A 286 32.79 -5.48 10.79
C LEU A 286 33.79 -5.25 9.65
N TRP A 287 33.41 -4.45 8.64
CA TRP A 287 34.28 -4.15 7.53
C TRP A 287 35.59 -3.48 7.98
N LEU A 288 35.52 -2.45 8.84
CA LEU A 288 36.70 -1.76 9.39
C LEU A 288 37.62 -2.72 10.12
N ARG A 289 37.09 -3.63 10.93
CA ARG A 289 37.86 -4.64 11.64
C ARG A 289 38.57 -5.62 10.71
N LEU A 290 37.90 -6.10 9.67
CA LEU A 290 38.48 -6.99 8.67
C LEU A 290 39.66 -6.33 7.95
N HIS A 291 39.62 -5.02 7.76
CA HIS A 291 40.70 -4.25 7.11
C HIS A 291 41.73 -3.66 8.08
N GLY A 292 41.65 -4.02 9.35
CA GLY A 292 42.61 -3.60 10.38
C GLY A 292 42.49 -2.16 10.85
N TYR A 293 41.36 -1.48 10.55
CA TYR A 293 41.08 -0.14 11.03
C TYR A 293 40.43 -0.16 12.41
N GLY A 294 41.08 0.50 13.39
CA GLY A 294 40.57 0.67 14.76
C GLY A 294 39.98 2.06 15.05
N CYS A 295 39.73 2.87 14.03
CA CYS A 295 39.24 4.23 14.17
C CYS A 295 37.79 4.29 14.62
N ARG A 296 37.41 5.41 15.27
CA ARG A 296 36.03 5.72 15.53
C ARG A 296 35.36 6.17 14.26
N PHE A 297 34.06 5.93 14.16
CA PHE A 297 33.25 6.39 13.05
C PHE A 297 31.84 6.76 13.52
N ALA A 298 31.16 7.57 12.73
CA ALA A 298 29.76 7.95 12.91
C ALA A 298 29.00 7.79 11.60
N VAL A 299 27.74 7.38 11.70
CA VAL A 299 26.79 7.35 10.56
C VAL A 299 26.04 8.66 10.52
N GLU A 300 26.15 9.38 9.43
CA GLU A 300 25.45 10.64 9.19
C GLU A 300 24.45 10.45 8.06
N TRP A 301 23.17 10.62 8.36
CA TRP A 301 22.10 10.51 7.39
C TRP A 301 21.98 11.81 6.58
N ASP A 302 21.62 11.67 5.31
CA ASP A 302 21.37 12.82 4.44
C ASP A 302 20.18 13.65 4.96
N ASP A 303 20.17 14.93 4.65
CA ASP A 303 19.07 15.81 5.04
C ASP A 303 17.74 15.35 4.42
N ILE A 304 16.65 15.46 5.20
CA ILE A 304 15.31 15.14 4.73
C ILE A 304 14.76 16.35 3.99
N ASN A 305 14.74 16.27 2.66
CA ASN A 305 14.16 17.32 1.84
C ASN A 305 12.70 17.02 1.51
N LEU A 306 11.78 17.71 2.17
CA LEU A 306 10.33 17.62 1.93
C LEU A 306 9.81 18.78 1.07
N GLN A 307 10.67 19.72 0.66
CA GLN A 307 10.26 20.93 -0.04
C GLN A 307 9.57 20.60 -1.38
N ASP A 308 10.13 19.66 -2.13
CA ASP A 308 9.54 19.22 -3.40
C ASP A 308 8.16 18.60 -3.23
N LEU A 309 7.94 17.83 -2.15
CA LEU A 309 6.64 17.21 -1.85
C LEU A 309 5.59 18.22 -1.41
N VAL A 310 5.99 19.25 -0.66
CA VAL A 310 5.09 20.34 -0.24
C VAL A 310 4.70 21.20 -1.45
N GLU A 311 5.65 21.49 -2.34
CA GLU A 311 5.38 22.22 -3.58
C GLU A 311 4.53 21.42 -4.55
N GLU A 312 4.75 20.13 -4.68
CA GLU A 312 3.92 19.24 -5.51
C GLU A 312 2.49 19.14 -4.97
N ALA A 313 2.32 19.01 -3.65
CA ALA A 313 1.02 19.02 -2.99
C ALA A 313 0.29 20.37 -3.14
N LYS A 314 1.03 21.49 -3.05
CA LYS A 314 0.47 22.84 -3.34
C LYS A 314 0.04 22.98 -4.80
N ALA A 315 0.85 22.51 -5.73
CA ALA A 315 0.53 22.57 -7.16
C ALA A 315 -0.72 21.73 -7.49
N GLU A 316 -0.89 20.59 -6.85
CA GLU A 316 -2.05 19.73 -7.01
C GLU A 316 -3.33 20.39 -6.43
N LEU A 317 -3.22 21.01 -5.25
CA LEU A 317 -4.30 21.79 -4.64
C LEU A 317 -4.73 22.96 -5.53
N TYR A 318 -3.79 23.71 -6.09
CA TYR A 318 -4.10 24.83 -7.00
C TYR A 318 -4.74 24.35 -8.31
N ARG A 319 -4.35 23.21 -8.85
CA ARG A 319 -4.99 22.61 -10.03
C ARG A 319 -6.45 22.22 -9.74
N GLU A 320 -6.70 21.62 -8.58
CA GLU A 320 -8.06 21.22 -8.21
C GLU A 320 -8.97 22.43 -7.92
N GLN A 321 -8.45 23.47 -7.28
CA GLN A 321 -9.16 24.73 -7.09
C GLN A 321 -9.46 25.41 -8.44
N ALA A 322 -8.53 25.43 -9.37
CA ALA A 322 -8.73 25.99 -10.70
C ALA A 322 -9.78 25.19 -11.51
N ARG A 323 -9.79 23.86 -11.36
CA ARG A 323 -10.80 22.99 -11.98
C ARG A 323 -12.20 23.27 -11.43
N ARG A 324 -12.31 23.40 -10.10
CA ARG A 324 -13.57 23.71 -9.43
C ARG A 324 -14.14 25.06 -9.84
N LEU A 325 -13.30 26.08 -9.91
CA LEU A 325 -13.69 27.42 -10.38
C LEU A 325 -14.14 27.43 -11.86
N ARG A 326 -13.53 26.59 -12.71
CA ARG A 326 -14.00 26.45 -14.10
C ARG A 326 -15.37 25.82 -14.18
N LEU A 327 -15.61 24.73 -13.45
CA LEU A 327 -16.94 24.09 -13.38
C LEU A 327 -18.02 25.05 -12.86
N GLU A 328 -17.73 25.83 -11.81
CA GLU A 328 -18.66 26.83 -11.28
C GLU A 328 -18.95 27.97 -12.27
N ASN A 329 -17.96 28.32 -13.10
CA ASN A 329 -18.18 29.34 -14.16
C ASN A 329 -18.97 28.77 -15.34
N ASP A 330 -18.68 27.55 -15.78
CA ASP A 330 -19.43 26.88 -16.84
C ASP A 330 -20.89 26.67 -16.44
N GLU A 331 -21.18 26.29 -15.19
CA GLU A 331 -22.55 26.19 -14.65
C GLU A 331 -23.29 27.56 -14.60
N ARG A 332 -22.57 28.65 -14.37
CA ARG A 332 -23.16 30.02 -14.40
C ARG A 332 -23.42 30.49 -15.82
N GLU A 333 -22.58 30.13 -16.79
CA GLU A 333 -22.80 30.47 -18.20
C GLU A 333 -23.96 29.69 -18.80
N GLU A 334 -24.21 28.43 -18.37
CA GLU A 334 -25.37 27.64 -18.81
C GLU A 334 -26.70 28.12 -18.20
N GLN A 335 -26.67 28.88 -17.10
CA GLN A 335 -27.87 29.44 -16.44
C GLN A 335 -28.22 30.84 -16.91
N THR A 336 -27.43 31.44 -17.79
CA THR A 336 -27.63 32.79 -18.35
C THR A 336 -28.03 32.74 -19.80
#